data_8f463ba5efaceeabfbf9ce431995b701
#
_entry.id   8f463ba5efaceeabfbf9ce431995b701
#
_cell.length_a   1.000
_cell.length_b   1.000
_cell.length_c   1.000
_cell.angle_alpha   90.00
_cell.angle_beta   90.00
_cell.angle_gamma   90.00
#
_symmetry.space_group_name_H-M   'P 1'
#
loop_
_entity.id
_entity.type
_entity.pdbx_description
1 polymer ?
#
loop_
_entity_poly.entity_id
_entity_poly.type
_entity_poly.pdbx_seq_one_letter_code
_entity_poly.pdbx_strand_id
1 'polypeptide(L)'
;MMSNNHVRRAAQRGFTLIEVMVVVVILGILAAVVVPRVMDRPDQARITKVQSDIRAIESALNLYRLDNFSYPTTEQGLRALVQEPTGQNAPRNWRKGGYLDRLQQDPWGNAYQYQNPGRDGRLFDLYSFGSDGRSGGTDSAA
;
A
#
# COMPACT_ATOMS: atom_id res chain seq x y z
N MET A 1 62.55 -44.20 -27.11
CA MET A 1 61.82 -43.05 -27.68
C MET A 1 60.91 -42.52 -26.53
N MET A 2 61.44 -41.57 -25.72
CA MET A 2 60.76 -41.07 -24.53
C MET A 2 60.09 -39.74 -24.91
N SER A 3 58.75 -39.71 -24.89
CA SER A 3 57.95 -38.49 -25.16
C SER A 3 57.84 -37.70 -23.84
N ASN A 4 58.47 -36.53 -23.78
CA ASN A 4 58.33 -35.57 -22.69
C ASN A 4 57.03 -34.79 -22.88
N ASN A 5 55.99 -35.15 -22.12
CA ASN A 5 54.77 -34.34 -22.00
C ASN A 5 55.05 -33.16 -21.05
N HIS A 6 55.35 -32.00 -21.60
CA HIS A 6 55.34 -30.76 -20.86
C HIS A 6 53.92 -30.34 -20.56
N VAL A 7 53.43 -30.65 -19.36
CA VAL A 7 52.20 -30.09 -18.82
C VAL A 7 52.43 -28.60 -18.57
N ARG A 8 51.89 -27.75 -19.47
CA ARG A 8 51.86 -26.31 -19.24
C ARG A 8 50.93 -26.03 -18.10
N ARG A 9 51.48 -25.71 -16.92
CA ARG A 9 50.75 -25.16 -15.79
C ARG A 9 50.22 -23.78 -16.23
N ALA A 10 48.92 -23.67 -16.45
CA ALA A 10 48.27 -22.40 -16.59
C ALA A 10 48.47 -21.57 -15.31
N ALA A 11 49.11 -20.42 -15.42
CA ALA A 11 49.30 -19.52 -14.30
C ALA A 11 47.90 -19.05 -13.84
N GLN A 12 47.47 -19.52 -12.67
CA GLN A 12 46.29 -18.98 -11.99
C GLN A 12 46.61 -17.54 -11.59
N ARG A 13 45.99 -16.59 -12.31
CA ARG A 13 46.03 -15.19 -11.96
C ARG A 13 45.04 -15.00 -10.79
N GLY A 14 45.58 -14.87 -9.59
CA GLY A 14 44.81 -14.43 -8.42
C GLY A 14 44.53 -12.93 -8.48
N PHE A 15 43.44 -12.51 -7.87
CA PHE A 15 43.13 -11.10 -7.68
C PHE A 15 44.17 -10.43 -6.76
N THR A 16 44.55 -9.19 -7.05
CA THR A 16 45.38 -8.38 -6.16
C THR A 16 44.55 -7.79 -5.03
N LEU A 17 45.16 -7.59 -3.85
CA LEU A 17 44.50 -6.95 -2.71
C LEU A 17 43.95 -5.57 -3.06
N ILE A 18 44.73 -4.79 -3.82
CA ILE A 18 44.32 -3.44 -4.25
C ILE A 18 43.10 -3.46 -5.17
N GLU A 19 42.99 -4.47 -6.02
CA GLU A 19 41.85 -4.63 -6.94
C GLU A 19 40.56 -4.87 -6.17
N VAL A 20 40.56 -5.70 -5.14
CA VAL A 20 39.40 -5.92 -4.25
C VAL A 20 39.10 -4.65 -3.44
N MET A 21 40.11 -3.95 -2.92
CA MET A 21 39.89 -2.71 -2.16
C MET A 21 39.24 -1.62 -3.02
N VAL A 22 39.69 -1.43 -4.25
CA VAL A 22 39.08 -0.47 -5.19
C VAL A 22 37.61 -0.80 -5.48
N VAL A 23 37.29 -2.07 -5.72
CA VAL A 23 35.93 -2.52 -5.97
C VAL A 23 35.02 -2.23 -4.75
N VAL A 24 35.47 -2.53 -3.55
CA VAL A 24 34.71 -2.29 -2.32
C VAL A 24 34.46 -0.78 -2.11
N VAL A 25 35.46 0.08 -2.38
CA VAL A 25 35.30 1.55 -2.29
C VAL A 25 34.26 2.04 -3.30
N ILE A 26 34.32 1.60 -4.56
CA ILE A 26 33.36 1.98 -5.60
C ILE A 26 31.95 1.52 -5.21
N LEU A 27 31.79 0.29 -4.76
CA LEU A 27 30.50 -0.24 -4.30
C LEU A 27 29.94 0.54 -3.12
N GLY A 28 30.81 0.95 -2.17
CA GLY A 28 30.43 1.80 -1.03
C GLY A 28 29.89 3.18 -1.45
N ILE A 29 30.55 3.82 -2.41
CA ILE A 29 30.12 5.11 -2.95
C ILE A 29 28.77 4.96 -3.69
N LEU A 30 28.64 3.93 -4.52
CA LEU A 30 27.39 3.67 -5.25
C LEU A 30 26.24 3.32 -4.30
N ALA A 31 26.50 2.54 -3.25
CA ALA A 31 25.51 2.21 -2.23
C ALA A 31 24.99 3.46 -1.51
N ALA A 32 25.86 4.41 -1.18
CA ALA A 32 25.49 5.65 -0.52
C ALA A 32 24.51 6.52 -1.35
N VAL A 33 24.54 6.40 -2.68
CA VAL A 33 23.65 7.15 -3.59
C VAL A 33 22.34 6.38 -3.86
N VAL A 34 22.40 5.06 -3.95
CA VAL A 34 21.24 4.21 -4.36
C VAL A 34 20.33 3.89 -3.19
N VAL A 35 20.89 3.62 -2.00
CA VAL A 35 20.11 3.20 -0.82
C VAL A 35 19.03 4.21 -0.41
N PRO A 36 19.27 5.54 -0.34
CA PRO A 36 18.21 6.48 0.02
C PRO A 36 17.03 6.49 -0.94
N ARG A 37 17.28 6.36 -2.24
CA ARG A 37 16.24 6.40 -3.28
C ARG A 37 15.33 5.16 -3.29
N VAL A 38 15.82 4.04 -2.78
CA VAL A 38 15.05 2.79 -2.71
C VAL A 38 14.18 2.76 -1.47
N MET A 39 14.57 3.44 -0.39
CA MET A 39 13.81 3.47 0.87
C MET A 39 12.52 4.31 0.79
N ASP A 40 12.46 5.33 -0.07
CA ASP A 40 11.26 6.17 -0.23
C ASP A 40 10.17 5.51 -1.10
N ARG A 41 10.53 4.53 -1.92
CA ARG A 41 9.58 3.87 -2.83
C ARG A 41 8.48 3.04 -2.15
N PRO A 42 8.73 2.31 -1.05
CA PRO A 42 7.67 1.60 -0.34
C PRO A 42 6.59 2.52 0.21
N ASP A 43 6.93 3.70 0.72
CA ASP A 43 5.96 4.65 1.27
C ASP A 43 5.11 5.28 0.18
N GLN A 44 5.70 5.63 -0.95
CA GLN A 44 4.96 6.12 -2.11
C GLN A 44 3.97 5.06 -2.65
N ALA A 45 4.36 3.78 -2.67
CA ALA A 45 3.48 2.68 -3.06
C ALA A 45 2.31 2.51 -2.09
N ARG A 46 2.54 2.68 -0.79
CA ARG A 46 1.49 2.63 0.24
C ARG A 46 0.48 3.76 0.07
N ILE A 47 0.95 4.99 -0.13
CA ILE A 47 0.09 6.16 -0.39
C ILE A 47 -0.75 5.94 -1.64
N THR A 48 -0.14 5.45 -2.72
CA THR A 48 -0.85 5.14 -3.97
C THR A 48 -1.93 4.08 -3.75
N LYS A 49 -1.65 3.06 -2.93
CA LYS A 49 -2.64 2.04 -2.57
C LYS A 49 -3.82 2.65 -1.80
N VAL A 50 -3.56 3.49 -0.79
CA VAL A 50 -4.63 4.19 -0.04
C VAL A 50 -5.52 4.99 -0.97
N GLN A 51 -4.95 5.75 -1.89
CA GLN A 51 -5.72 6.53 -2.86
C GLN A 51 -6.58 5.64 -3.76
N SER A 52 -6.06 4.49 -4.18
CA SER A 52 -6.81 3.53 -4.99
C SER A 52 -7.96 2.90 -4.20
N ASP A 53 -7.70 2.50 -2.95
CA ASP A 53 -8.70 1.90 -2.07
C ASP A 53 -9.83 2.91 -1.75
N ILE A 54 -9.49 4.16 -1.44
CA ILE A 54 -10.47 5.22 -1.19
C ILE A 54 -11.37 5.42 -2.40
N ARG A 55 -10.83 5.51 -3.60
CA ARG A 55 -11.63 5.64 -4.83
C ARG A 55 -12.58 4.45 -5.05
N ALA A 56 -12.11 3.24 -4.76
CA ALA A 56 -12.94 2.04 -4.86
C ALA A 56 -14.09 2.06 -3.83
N ILE A 57 -13.82 2.47 -2.59
CA ILE A 57 -14.83 2.60 -1.53
C ILE A 57 -15.82 3.72 -1.88
N GLU A 58 -15.36 4.88 -2.37
CA GLU A 58 -16.22 5.98 -2.82
C GLU A 58 -17.16 5.53 -3.95
N SER A 59 -16.64 4.78 -4.91
CA SER A 59 -17.45 4.22 -6.00
C SER A 59 -18.54 3.30 -5.47
N ALA A 60 -18.22 2.44 -4.50
CA ALA A 60 -19.18 1.55 -3.86
C ALA A 60 -20.23 2.32 -3.03
N LEU A 61 -19.82 3.38 -2.31
CA LEU A 61 -20.73 4.28 -1.59
C LEU A 61 -21.70 4.98 -2.54
N ASN A 62 -21.24 5.42 -3.70
CA ASN A 62 -22.07 6.03 -4.71
C ASN A 62 -23.09 5.03 -5.30
N LEU A 63 -22.69 3.79 -5.56
CA LEU A 63 -23.59 2.72 -5.98
C LEU A 63 -24.63 2.40 -4.89
N TYR A 64 -24.22 2.33 -3.64
CA TYR A 64 -25.13 2.15 -2.51
C TYR A 64 -26.18 3.26 -2.47
N ARG A 65 -25.76 4.53 -2.63
CA ARG A 65 -26.68 5.67 -2.67
C ARG A 65 -27.64 5.63 -3.85
N LEU A 66 -27.18 5.17 -5.01
CA LEU A 66 -28.06 5.04 -6.19
C LEU A 66 -29.20 4.03 -5.93
N ASP A 67 -28.92 2.94 -5.26
CA ASP A 67 -29.91 1.91 -4.97
C ASP A 67 -30.81 2.28 -3.77
N ASN A 68 -30.26 2.97 -2.75
CA ASN A 68 -30.92 3.20 -1.47
C ASN A 68 -31.27 4.67 -1.20
N PHE A 69 -30.96 5.58 -2.12
CA PHE A 69 -31.21 7.03 -2.05
C PHE A 69 -30.50 7.78 -0.91
N SER A 70 -29.68 7.10 -0.15
CA SER A 70 -28.86 7.65 0.94
C SER A 70 -27.55 6.90 1.08
N TYR A 71 -26.56 7.54 1.65
CA TYR A 71 -25.33 6.86 2.08
C TYR A 71 -25.58 6.08 3.38
N PRO A 72 -24.78 5.05 3.68
CA PRO A 72 -24.84 4.38 4.98
C PRO A 72 -24.68 5.38 6.13
N THR A 73 -25.32 5.12 7.27
CA THR A 73 -25.09 5.93 8.47
C THR A 73 -23.70 5.65 9.05
N THR A 74 -23.20 6.53 9.93
CA THR A 74 -21.92 6.31 10.62
C THR A 74 -21.91 4.97 11.38
N GLU A 75 -23.04 4.61 12.02
CA GLU A 75 -23.18 3.35 12.77
C GLU A 75 -23.17 2.12 11.85
N GLN A 76 -23.79 2.21 10.69
CA GLN A 76 -23.73 1.16 9.67
C GLN A 76 -22.33 1.02 9.09
N GLY A 77 -21.64 2.15 8.93
CA GLY A 77 -20.25 2.22 8.49
C GLY A 77 -20.04 1.59 7.11
N LEU A 78 -18.78 1.34 6.79
CA LEU A 78 -18.38 0.69 5.53
C LEU A 78 -18.82 -0.78 5.45
N ARG A 79 -19.18 -1.42 6.57
CA ARG A 79 -19.73 -2.78 6.57
C ARG A 79 -21.00 -2.90 5.74
N ALA A 80 -21.79 -1.82 5.65
CA ALA A 80 -22.98 -1.77 4.81
C ALA A 80 -22.69 -2.02 3.32
N LEU A 81 -21.44 -1.89 2.88
CA LEU A 81 -21.03 -2.18 1.50
C LEU A 81 -20.80 -3.67 1.22
N VAL A 82 -20.58 -4.48 2.25
CA VAL A 82 -20.29 -5.92 2.13
C VAL A 82 -21.33 -6.80 2.79
N GLN A 83 -22.07 -6.26 3.74
CA GLN A 83 -23.11 -6.97 4.47
C GLN A 83 -24.36 -6.10 4.60
N GLU A 84 -25.52 -6.68 4.36
CA GLU A 84 -26.81 -5.99 4.49
C GLU A 84 -27.01 -5.50 5.92
N PRO A 85 -27.17 -4.16 6.13
CA PRO A 85 -27.49 -3.62 7.43
C PRO A 85 -28.87 -4.08 7.92
N THR A 86 -28.99 -4.34 9.20
CA THR A 86 -30.25 -4.71 9.86
C THR A 86 -30.71 -3.60 10.82
N GLY A 87 -31.99 -3.60 11.19
CA GLY A 87 -32.55 -2.65 12.15
C GLY A 87 -33.43 -1.57 11.52
N GLN A 88 -33.68 -0.51 12.29
CA GLN A 88 -34.67 0.55 11.91
C GLN A 88 -34.27 1.31 10.65
N ASN A 89 -32.96 1.48 10.40
CA ASN A 89 -32.44 2.20 9.23
C ASN A 89 -31.93 1.25 8.14
N ALA A 90 -32.43 -0.01 8.13
CA ALA A 90 -32.05 -0.96 7.09
C ALA A 90 -32.42 -0.46 5.70
N PRO A 91 -31.52 -0.54 4.72
CA PRO A 91 -31.81 -0.16 3.35
C PRO A 91 -32.87 -1.07 2.74
N ARG A 92 -33.77 -0.50 1.96
CA ARG A 92 -34.86 -1.28 1.32
C ARG A 92 -34.43 -1.99 0.05
N ASN A 93 -33.43 -1.47 -0.63
CA ASN A 93 -32.97 -1.94 -1.93
C ASN A 93 -31.50 -2.36 -1.88
N TRP A 94 -31.09 -2.98 -0.78
CA TRP A 94 -29.70 -3.44 -0.68
C TRP A 94 -29.42 -4.50 -1.74
N ARG A 95 -28.30 -4.34 -2.43
CA ARG A 95 -27.90 -5.23 -3.52
C ARG A 95 -27.40 -6.57 -2.98
N LYS A 96 -28.03 -7.66 -3.40
CA LYS A 96 -27.56 -9.02 -3.08
C LYS A 96 -26.13 -9.21 -3.62
N GLY A 97 -25.23 -9.63 -2.73
CA GLY A 97 -23.81 -9.76 -3.05
C GLY A 97 -22.97 -8.53 -2.64
N GLY A 98 -23.64 -7.44 -2.23
CA GLY A 98 -22.95 -6.25 -1.75
C GLY A 98 -22.46 -5.31 -2.85
N TYR A 99 -21.74 -4.28 -2.44
CA TYR A 99 -21.18 -3.23 -3.28
C TYR A 99 -19.64 -3.33 -3.37
N LEU A 100 -19.04 -4.10 -2.47
CA LEU A 100 -17.64 -4.50 -2.45
C LEU A 100 -17.54 -5.98 -2.11
N ASP A 101 -16.57 -6.67 -2.67
CA ASP A 101 -16.31 -8.08 -2.34
C ASP A 101 -15.88 -8.25 -0.88
N ARG A 102 -15.06 -7.31 -0.40
CA ARG A 102 -14.57 -7.27 0.97
C ARG A 102 -14.14 -5.86 1.37
N LEU A 103 -14.17 -5.57 2.66
CA LEU A 103 -13.52 -4.37 3.21
C LEU A 103 -12.01 -4.60 3.26
N GLN A 104 -11.28 -3.69 2.63
CA GLN A 104 -9.83 -3.69 2.67
C GLN A 104 -9.35 -2.91 3.88
N GLN A 105 -8.19 -3.30 4.39
CA GLN A 105 -7.42 -2.50 5.33
C GLN A 105 -6.41 -1.65 4.57
N ASP A 106 -6.01 -0.55 5.19
CA ASP A 106 -4.94 0.27 4.67
C ASP A 106 -3.58 -0.49 4.69
N PRO A 107 -2.54 0.01 4.04
CA PRO A 107 -1.24 -0.67 3.97
C PRO A 107 -0.53 -0.86 5.32
N TRP A 108 -1.00 -0.20 6.36
CA TRP A 108 -0.47 -0.33 7.73
C TRP A 108 -1.33 -1.23 8.62
N GLY A 109 -2.41 -1.82 8.06
CA GLY A 109 -3.27 -2.77 8.76
C GLY A 109 -4.43 -2.13 9.53
N ASN A 110 -4.69 -0.83 9.35
CA ASN A 110 -5.80 -0.14 9.99
C ASN A 110 -7.04 -0.16 9.10
N ALA A 111 -8.22 -0.11 9.71
CA ALA A 111 -9.47 0.08 8.99
C ALA A 111 -9.60 1.51 8.46
N TYR A 112 -10.15 1.68 7.25
CA TYR A 112 -10.57 2.98 6.75
C TYR A 112 -11.68 3.56 7.63
N GLN A 113 -11.60 4.86 7.89
CA GLN A 113 -12.56 5.58 8.72
C GLN A 113 -13.65 6.19 7.83
N TYR A 114 -14.88 6.14 8.34
CA TYR A 114 -16.06 6.65 7.63
C TYR A 114 -16.98 7.38 8.60
N GLN A 115 -17.49 8.54 8.16
CA GLN A 115 -18.45 9.32 8.91
C GLN A 115 -19.47 9.93 7.95
N ASN A 116 -20.77 9.83 8.27
CA ASN A 116 -21.87 10.45 7.56
C ASN A 116 -22.86 11.06 8.57
N PRO A 117 -23.13 12.37 8.53
CA PRO A 117 -22.59 13.36 7.59
C PRO A 117 -21.10 13.63 7.81
N GLY A 118 -20.43 14.06 6.74
CA GLY A 118 -19.04 14.51 6.81
C GLY A 118 -18.93 15.88 7.51
N ARG A 119 -17.70 16.22 7.89
CA ARG A 119 -17.39 17.54 8.47
C ARG A 119 -17.48 18.61 7.38
N ASP A 120 -17.66 19.85 7.82
CA ASP A 120 -17.67 21.05 6.94
C ASP A 120 -18.67 20.97 5.78
N GLY A 121 -19.81 20.31 5.99
CA GLY A 121 -20.89 20.20 4.99
C GLY A 121 -20.63 19.19 3.88
N ARG A 122 -19.62 18.35 4.01
CA ARG A 122 -19.37 17.23 3.08
C ARG A 122 -20.43 16.14 3.27
N LEU A 123 -20.69 15.39 2.19
CA LEU A 123 -21.68 14.31 2.22
C LEU A 123 -21.25 13.19 3.16
N PHE A 124 -19.96 12.88 3.17
CA PHE A 124 -19.31 11.95 4.11
C PHE A 124 -17.82 12.26 4.20
N ASP A 125 -17.18 11.77 5.22
CA ASP A 125 -15.72 11.71 5.35
C ASP A 125 -15.26 10.26 5.19
N LEU A 126 -14.21 10.07 4.40
CA LEU A 126 -13.55 8.77 4.20
C LEU A 126 -12.04 8.99 4.20
N TYR A 127 -11.33 8.35 5.11
CA TYR A 127 -9.89 8.56 5.29
C TYR A 127 -9.20 7.36 5.94
N SER A 128 -7.88 7.32 5.83
CA SER A 128 -7.01 6.46 6.64
C SER A 128 -6.28 7.31 7.67
N PHE A 129 -5.95 6.72 8.81
CA PHE A 129 -5.06 7.36 9.80
C PHE A 129 -3.56 7.26 9.46
N GLY A 130 -3.22 6.63 8.35
CA GLY A 130 -1.83 6.52 7.93
C GLY A 130 -1.01 5.55 8.80
N SER A 131 0.30 5.76 8.80
CA SER A 131 1.26 4.83 9.42
C SER A 131 1.26 4.86 10.95
N ASP A 132 0.85 5.96 11.56
CA ASP A 132 0.81 6.13 13.02
C ASP A 132 -0.55 5.76 13.64
N GLY A 133 -1.57 5.52 12.82
CA GLY A 133 -2.92 5.16 13.26
C GLY A 133 -3.64 6.27 14.02
N ARG A 134 -3.25 7.53 13.84
CA ARG A 134 -3.79 8.69 14.56
C ARG A 134 -4.27 9.77 13.60
N SER A 135 -5.19 10.60 14.07
CA SER A 135 -5.65 11.76 13.32
C SER A 135 -4.58 12.86 13.29
N GLY A 136 -4.23 13.31 12.10
CA GLY A 136 -3.19 14.32 11.86
C GLY A 136 -1.83 13.69 11.61
N GLY A 137 -0.93 14.45 11.02
CA GLY A 137 0.39 13.98 10.64
C GLY A 137 0.86 14.62 9.34
N THR A 138 1.99 14.16 8.83
CA THR A 138 2.56 14.55 7.53
C THR A 138 2.98 13.30 6.77
N ASP A 139 2.99 13.38 5.44
CA ASP A 139 3.39 12.28 4.54
C ASP A 139 2.59 10.99 4.81
N SER A 140 3.27 9.89 5.10
CA SER A 140 2.65 8.60 5.35
C SER A 140 1.90 8.49 6.69
N ALA A 141 2.06 9.47 7.59
CA ALA A 141 1.35 9.57 8.86
C ALA A 141 0.11 10.51 8.81
N ALA A 142 -0.22 11.06 7.64
CA ALA A 142 -1.31 12.00 7.45
C ALA A 142 -2.62 11.31 7.07
#